data_b1c63518aa8078dd4d46946208ad1dac
#
_entry.id   b1c63518aa8078dd4d46946208ad1dac
#
_cell.length_a   1.000
_cell.length_b   1.000
_cell.length_c   1.000
_cell.angle_alpha   90.00
_cell.angle_beta   90.00
_cell.angle_gamma   90.00
#
_symmetry.space_group_name_H-M   'P 1'
#
loop_
_entity.id
_entity.type
_entity.pdbx_description
1 polymer ?
#
loop_
_entity_poly.entity_id
_entity_poly.type
_entity_poly.pdbx_seq_one_letter_code
_entity_poly.pdbx_strand_id
1 'polypeptide(L)'
;MQSMILTVLSSAAGSAAGCILSLYLGRPGKRAKTDPFSKRILPLCAGFLLMALAIPAAPGILKLILSVFFSAFTLTGLGTAKGLEDRDQDLLEMAYVFFIPDKSRITYIDLPACRDKLVLSAMIAGPVSAIIGSAALFAAGSTPSIPHQIAAGILLLALAALGKNLLKKNSGKGDSAS
;
A
#
# COMPACT_ATOMS: atom_id res chain seq x y z
N MET A 1 19.01 -10.27 12.37
CA MET A 1 19.15 -9.00 11.64
C MET A 1 18.73 -9.11 10.17
N GLN A 2 19.23 -10.06 9.40
CA GLN A 2 18.91 -10.20 7.98
C GLN A 2 17.39 -10.31 7.69
N SER A 3 16.66 -11.14 8.44
CA SER A 3 15.22 -11.29 8.30
C SER A 3 14.45 -9.98 8.56
N MET A 4 14.88 -9.17 9.54
CA MET A 4 14.28 -7.87 9.84
C MET A 4 14.45 -6.89 8.66
N ILE A 5 15.66 -6.78 8.11
CA ILE A 5 15.94 -5.91 6.96
C ILE A 5 15.10 -6.34 5.76
N LEU A 6 15.03 -7.64 5.48
CA LEU A 6 14.23 -8.18 4.38
C LEU A 6 12.74 -7.90 4.58
N THR A 7 12.20 -8.03 5.80
CA THR A 7 10.81 -7.70 6.11
C THR A 7 10.53 -6.23 5.84
N VAL A 8 11.40 -5.31 6.30
CA VAL A 8 11.21 -3.88 6.10
C VAL A 8 11.28 -3.52 4.62
N LEU A 9 12.29 -3.99 3.89
CA LEU A 9 12.45 -3.70 2.46
C LEU A 9 11.28 -4.28 1.63
N SER A 10 10.88 -5.53 1.90
CA SER A 10 9.78 -6.17 1.18
C SER A 10 8.44 -5.48 1.45
N SER A 11 8.18 -5.06 2.70
CA SER A 11 6.98 -4.33 3.06
C SER A 11 6.94 -2.94 2.41
N ALA A 12 8.06 -2.22 2.41
CA ALA A 12 8.15 -0.91 1.76
C ALA A 12 7.96 -1.02 0.24
N ALA A 13 8.61 -1.99 -0.40
CA ALA A 13 8.48 -2.25 -1.83
C ALA A 13 7.04 -2.66 -2.19
N GLY A 14 6.42 -3.56 -1.41
CA GLY A 14 5.03 -3.97 -1.59
C GLY A 14 4.06 -2.81 -1.45
N SER A 15 4.25 -1.98 -0.44
CA SER A 15 3.42 -0.80 -0.21
C SER A 15 3.52 0.21 -1.36
N ALA A 16 4.73 0.50 -1.82
CA ALA A 16 4.95 1.40 -2.96
C ALA A 16 4.31 0.85 -4.24
N ALA A 17 4.52 -0.43 -4.54
CA ALA A 17 3.94 -1.08 -5.70
C ALA A 17 2.41 -1.10 -5.66
N GLY A 18 1.81 -1.38 -4.49
CA GLY A 18 0.36 -1.37 -4.28
C GLY A 18 -0.24 0.02 -4.50
N CYS A 19 0.41 1.05 -3.99
CA CYS A 19 0.01 2.44 -4.20
C CYS A 19 0.07 2.83 -5.68
N ILE A 20 1.22 2.60 -6.34
CA ILE A 20 1.43 2.96 -7.75
C ILE A 20 0.43 2.24 -8.65
N LEU A 21 0.25 0.93 -8.45
CA LEU A 21 -0.69 0.15 -9.25
C LEU A 21 -2.13 0.65 -9.08
N SER A 22 -2.55 0.95 -7.84
CA SER A 22 -3.88 1.46 -7.57
C SER A 22 -4.12 2.84 -8.18
N LEU A 23 -3.14 3.74 -8.12
CA LEU A 23 -3.20 5.04 -8.77
C LEU A 23 -3.27 4.91 -10.30
N TYR A 24 -2.55 3.95 -10.86
CA TYR A 24 -2.53 3.71 -12.30
C TYR A 24 -3.82 3.07 -12.82
N LEU A 25 -4.33 2.04 -12.11
CA LEU A 25 -5.56 1.33 -12.48
C LEU A 25 -6.83 2.11 -12.09
N GLY A 26 -6.74 3.02 -11.11
CA GLY A 26 -7.84 3.90 -10.68
C GLY A 26 -8.21 4.96 -11.70
N ARG A 27 -7.68 4.89 -12.93
CA ARG A 27 -8.10 5.75 -14.05
C ARG A 27 -9.58 5.53 -14.33
N PRO A 28 -10.42 6.56 -14.26
CA PRO A 28 -11.81 6.41 -14.61
C PRO A 28 -11.92 6.18 -16.11
N GLY A 29 -12.18 4.94 -16.50
CA GLY A 29 -12.65 4.64 -17.83
C GLY A 29 -14.06 5.21 -18.01
N LYS A 30 -14.44 5.58 -19.23
CA LYS A 30 -15.76 6.12 -19.60
C LYS A 30 -16.98 5.26 -19.13
N ARG A 31 -16.75 4.08 -18.56
CA ARG A 31 -17.77 3.13 -18.07
C ARG A 31 -17.70 2.86 -16.56
N ALA A 32 -16.95 3.62 -15.78
CA ALA A 32 -16.67 3.33 -14.37
C ALA A 32 -17.83 3.60 -13.39
N LYS A 33 -19.05 3.78 -13.88
CA LYS A 33 -20.23 4.07 -13.04
C LYS A 33 -20.81 2.87 -12.27
N THR A 34 -20.32 1.63 -12.51
CA THR A 34 -21.07 0.44 -12.06
C THR A 34 -20.40 -0.45 -11.02
N ASP A 35 -19.05 -0.43 -10.88
CA ASP A 35 -18.40 -1.27 -9.87
C ASP A 35 -17.30 -0.53 -9.14
N PRO A 36 -17.32 -0.50 -7.79
CA PRO A 36 -16.25 0.09 -7.02
C PRO A 36 -14.94 -0.63 -7.33
N PHE A 37 -13.92 0.15 -7.64
CA PHE A 37 -12.57 -0.32 -8.02
C PHE A 37 -11.94 -1.26 -6.97
N SER A 38 -12.25 -1.04 -5.70
CA SER A 38 -11.83 -1.89 -4.59
C SER A 38 -12.29 -3.34 -4.76
N LYS A 39 -13.49 -3.58 -5.31
CA LYS A 39 -14.01 -4.93 -5.55
C LYS A 39 -13.25 -5.68 -6.64
N ARG A 40 -12.63 -4.97 -7.59
CA ARG A 40 -11.84 -5.60 -8.67
C ARG A 40 -10.44 -5.97 -8.23
N ILE A 41 -9.83 -5.14 -7.38
CA ILE A 41 -8.47 -5.38 -6.88
C ILE A 41 -8.44 -6.45 -5.79
N LEU A 42 -9.46 -6.51 -4.93
CA LEU A 42 -9.50 -7.44 -3.81
C LEU A 42 -9.23 -8.90 -4.17
N PRO A 43 -9.94 -9.51 -5.14
CA PRO A 43 -9.72 -10.92 -5.50
C PRO A 43 -8.34 -11.15 -6.11
N LEU A 44 -7.81 -10.17 -6.84
CA LEU A 44 -6.48 -10.25 -7.45
C LEU A 44 -5.38 -10.22 -6.39
N CYS A 45 -5.48 -9.31 -5.43
CA CYS A 45 -4.56 -9.23 -4.31
C CYS A 45 -4.64 -10.43 -3.37
N ALA A 46 -5.86 -10.92 -3.08
CA ALA A 46 -6.06 -12.12 -2.28
C ALA A 46 -5.48 -13.36 -2.98
N GLY A 47 -5.66 -13.49 -4.29
CA GLY A 47 -5.08 -14.56 -5.08
C GLY A 47 -3.55 -14.57 -5.03
N PHE A 48 -2.90 -13.43 -5.16
CA PHE A 48 -1.44 -13.32 -5.03
C PHE A 48 -0.96 -13.66 -3.62
N LEU A 49 -1.67 -13.23 -2.58
CA LEU A 49 -1.32 -13.58 -1.20
C LEU A 49 -1.42 -15.09 -0.96
N LEU A 50 -2.49 -15.71 -1.42
CA LEU A 50 -2.68 -17.15 -1.32
C LEU A 50 -1.62 -17.92 -2.11
N MET A 51 -1.25 -17.48 -3.31
CA MET A 51 -0.15 -18.06 -4.07
C MET A 51 1.17 -17.98 -3.32
N ALA A 52 1.49 -16.84 -2.73
CA ALA A 52 2.72 -16.66 -1.96
C ALA A 52 2.81 -17.61 -0.76
N LEU A 53 1.67 -17.87 -0.09
CA LEU A 53 1.62 -18.81 1.03
C LEU A 53 1.61 -20.28 0.58
N ALA A 54 1.04 -20.57 -0.59
CA ALA A 54 0.84 -21.93 -1.09
C ALA A 54 2.05 -22.57 -1.78
N ILE A 55 3.17 -21.83 -2.00
CA ILE A 55 4.36 -22.40 -2.62
C ILE A 55 5.09 -23.30 -1.60
N PRO A 56 4.90 -24.62 -1.61
CA PRO A 56 5.41 -25.50 -0.53
C PRO A 56 6.93 -25.67 -0.58
N ALA A 57 7.52 -25.58 -1.77
CA ALA A 57 8.94 -25.86 -2.01
C ALA A 57 9.85 -24.61 -1.92
N ALA A 58 9.30 -23.42 -1.64
CA ALA A 58 10.12 -22.21 -1.59
C ALA A 58 10.97 -22.17 -0.31
N PRO A 59 12.26 -21.77 -0.40
CA PRO A 59 13.10 -21.55 0.77
C PRO A 59 12.49 -20.50 1.70
N GLY A 60 12.68 -20.63 3.02
CA GLY A 60 12.04 -19.78 4.03
C GLY A 60 12.22 -18.28 3.80
N ILE A 61 13.39 -17.85 3.31
CA ILE A 61 13.66 -16.46 2.97
C ILE A 61 12.75 -15.98 1.83
N LEU A 62 12.56 -16.79 0.79
CA LEU A 62 11.70 -16.43 -0.33
C LEU A 62 10.23 -16.36 0.09
N LYS A 63 9.78 -17.29 0.92
CA LYS A 63 8.42 -17.24 1.52
C LYS A 63 8.22 -15.97 2.34
N LEU A 64 9.20 -15.59 3.15
CA LEU A 64 9.17 -14.34 3.92
C LEU A 64 8.99 -13.13 2.99
N ILE A 65 9.88 -13.00 2.00
CA ILE A 65 9.87 -11.84 1.06
C ILE A 65 8.54 -11.76 0.33
N LEU A 66 8.07 -12.84 -0.26
CA LEU A 66 6.82 -12.86 -1.03
C LEU A 66 5.60 -12.59 -0.15
N SER A 67 5.49 -13.24 1.00
CA SER A 67 4.36 -13.08 1.91
C SER A 67 4.25 -11.66 2.44
N VAL A 68 5.38 -11.06 2.85
CA VAL A 68 5.46 -9.69 3.33
C VAL A 68 5.15 -8.71 2.20
N PHE A 69 5.74 -8.90 1.03
CA PHE A 69 5.50 -8.06 -0.14
C PHE A 69 4.02 -8.03 -0.52
N PHE A 70 3.40 -9.20 -0.71
CA PHE A 70 2.00 -9.27 -1.14
C PHE A 70 1.01 -8.82 -0.08
N SER A 71 1.29 -9.04 1.21
CA SER A 71 0.44 -8.52 2.28
C SER A 71 0.45 -6.98 2.33
N ALA A 72 1.64 -6.38 2.24
CA ALA A 72 1.79 -4.93 2.21
C ALA A 72 1.17 -4.34 0.93
N PHE A 73 1.41 -4.96 -0.22
CA PHE A 73 0.81 -4.60 -1.50
C PHE A 73 -0.72 -4.58 -1.45
N THR A 74 -1.31 -5.63 -0.89
CA THR A 74 -2.78 -5.75 -0.77
C THR A 74 -3.36 -4.64 0.11
N LEU A 75 -2.79 -4.45 1.30
CA LEU A 75 -3.32 -3.48 2.27
C LEU A 75 -3.20 -2.05 1.78
N THR A 76 -2.05 -1.66 1.25
CA THR A 76 -1.84 -0.31 0.73
C THR A 76 -2.59 -0.07 -0.58
N GLY A 77 -2.67 -1.08 -1.45
CA GLY A 77 -3.45 -1.03 -2.67
C GLY A 77 -4.94 -0.81 -2.40
N LEU A 78 -5.51 -1.55 -1.43
CA LEU A 78 -6.90 -1.37 -1.01
C LEU A 78 -7.16 -0.01 -0.36
N GLY A 79 -6.23 0.46 0.49
CA GLY A 79 -6.34 1.77 1.11
C GLY A 79 -6.32 2.90 0.07
N THR A 80 -5.43 2.82 -0.91
CA THR A 80 -5.36 3.77 -2.03
C THR A 80 -6.62 3.70 -2.89
N ALA A 81 -7.10 2.50 -3.22
CA ALA A 81 -8.32 2.31 -4.00
C ALA A 81 -9.55 2.93 -3.32
N LYS A 82 -9.72 2.70 -2.01
CA LYS A 82 -10.79 3.35 -1.23
C LYS A 82 -10.66 4.87 -1.18
N GLY A 83 -9.43 5.39 -1.06
CA GLY A 83 -9.20 6.83 -1.11
C GLY A 83 -9.59 7.43 -2.46
N LEU A 84 -9.36 6.70 -3.55
CA LEU A 84 -9.76 7.13 -4.90
C LEU A 84 -11.29 7.09 -5.11
N GLU A 85 -12.01 6.21 -4.41
CA GLU A 85 -13.48 6.19 -4.44
C GLU A 85 -14.08 7.42 -3.73
N ASP A 86 -13.42 7.91 -2.67
CA ASP A 86 -13.86 9.07 -1.87
C ASP A 86 -13.51 10.43 -2.52
N ARG A 87 -12.87 10.43 -3.70
CA ARG A 87 -12.48 11.67 -4.38
C ARG A 87 -13.68 12.42 -4.92
N ASP A 88 -13.55 13.74 -4.97
CA ASP A 88 -14.56 14.64 -5.52
C ASP A 88 -14.73 14.40 -7.04
N GLN A 89 -15.93 14.04 -7.44
CA GLN A 89 -16.28 13.78 -8.84
C GLN A 89 -16.29 15.06 -9.68
N ASP A 90 -16.65 16.18 -9.09
CA ASP A 90 -16.72 17.47 -9.79
C ASP A 90 -15.31 17.92 -10.20
N LEU A 91 -14.32 17.73 -9.32
CA LEU A 91 -12.92 18.00 -9.64
C LEU A 91 -12.38 17.10 -10.76
N LEU A 92 -12.84 15.86 -10.81
CA LEU A 92 -12.50 14.94 -11.88
C LEU A 92 -13.11 15.37 -13.21
N GLU A 93 -14.38 15.74 -13.23
CA GLU A 93 -15.04 16.22 -14.43
C GLU A 93 -14.38 17.50 -14.96
N MET A 94 -14.03 18.44 -14.06
CA MET A 94 -13.23 19.60 -14.42
C MET A 94 -11.89 19.23 -15.04
N ALA A 95 -11.18 18.26 -14.45
CA ALA A 95 -9.90 17.80 -14.99
C ALA A 95 -10.01 17.25 -16.43
N TYR A 96 -11.15 16.60 -16.74
CA TYR A 96 -11.43 16.12 -18.10
C TYR A 96 -11.77 17.26 -19.06
N VAL A 97 -12.61 18.19 -18.63
CA VAL A 97 -13.02 19.35 -19.45
C VAL A 97 -11.80 20.21 -19.83
N PHE A 98 -10.88 20.41 -18.89
CA PHE A 98 -9.67 21.21 -19.09
C PHE A 98 -8.49 20.41 -19.66
N PHE A 99 -8.68 19.14 -20.07
CA PHE A 99 -7.63 18.28 -20.64
C PHE A 99 -6.37 18.22 -19.80
N ILE A 100 -6.51 18.18 -18.46
CA ILE A 100 -5.36 18.11 -17.56
C ILE A 100 -4.60 16.80 -17.79
N PRO A 101 -3.25 16.86 -18.01
CA PRO A 101 -2.44 15.67 -18.19
C PRO A 101 -2.53 14.71 -17.02
N ASP A 102 -2.54 13.40 -17.28
CA ASP A 102 -2.66 12.35 -16.26
C ASP A 102 -1.68 12.51 -15.09
N LYS A 103 -0.45 12.93 -15.37
CA LYS A 103 0.58 13.16 -14.35
C LYS A 103 0.16 14.26 -13.38
N SER A 104 -0.34 15.36 -13.87
CA SER A 104 -0.80 16.50 -13.06
C SER A 104 -2.06 16.11 -12.28
N ARG A 105 -2.99 15.39 -12.90
CA ARG A 105 -4.20 14.89 -12.24
C ARG A 105 -3.85 13.98 -11.06
N ILE A 106 -2.95 13.01 -11.25
CA ILE A 106 -2.52 12.10 -10.17
C ILE A 106 -1.90 12.88 -9.02
N THR A 107 -1.06 13.88 -9.32
CA THR A 107 -0.34 14.63 -8.28
C THR A 107 -1.25 15.59 -7.51
N TYR A 108 -2.17 16.27 -8.19
CA TYR A 108 -2.95 17.37 -7.58
C TYR A 108 -4.36 16.96 -7.15
N ILE A 109 -4.93 15.88 -7.71
CA ILE A 109 -6.29 15.45 -7.42
C ILE A 109 -6.29 14.08 -6.73
N ASP A 110 -5.74 13.06 -7.39
CA ASP A 110 -5.85 11.66 -6.91
C ASP A 110 -5.02 11.43 -5.64
N LEU A 111 -3.78 11.92 -5.59
CA LEU A 111 -2.89 11.70 -4.45
C LEU A 111 -3.36 12.43 -3.17
N PRO A 112 -3.78 13.70 -3.20
CA PRO A 112 -4.38 14.35 -2.04
C PRO A 112 -5.64 13.66 -1.54
N ALA A 113 -6.52 13.21 -2.44
CA ALA A 113 -7.77 12.53 -2.07
C ALA A 113 -7.52 11.19 -1.35
N CYS A 114 -6.54 10.40 -1.79
CA CYS A 114 -6.25 9.11 -1.18
C CYS A 114 -5.24 9.17 -0.02
N ARG A 115 -4.66 10.33 0.27
CA ARG A 115 -3.56 10.50 1.23
C ARG A 115 -3.82 9.91 2.61
N ASP A 116 -4.95 10.26 3.22
CA ASP A 116 -5.26 9.84 4.59
C ASP A 116 -5.52 8.34 4.68
N LYS A 117 -6.22 7.78 3.69
CA LYS A 117 -6.47 6.34 3.59
C LYS A 117 -5.18 5.56 3.30
N LEU A 118 -4.30 6.11 2.44
CA LEU A 118 -3.00 5.53 2.13
C LEU A 118 -2.10 5.47 3.37
N VAL A 119 -2.01 6.57 4.11
CA VAL A 119 -1.21 6.61 5.35
C VAL A 119 -1.76 5.63 6.37
N LEU A 120 -3.08 5.59 6.58
CA LEU A 120 -3.70 4.65 7.50
C LEU A 120 -3.42 3.20 7.09
N SER A 121 -3.57 2.88 5.81
CA SER A 121 -3.30 1.52 5.31
C SER A 121 -1.82 1.14 5.41
N ALA A 122 -0.90 2.07 5.21
CA ALA A 122 0.53 1.84 5.40
C ALA A 122 0.89 1.59 6.88
N MET A 123 0.25 2.32 7.81
CA MET A 123 0.42 2.08 9.25
C MET A 123 -0.06 0.70 9.68
N ILE A 124 -1.12 0.20 9.08
CA ILE A 124 -1.65 -1.15 9.35
C ILE A 124 -0.80 -2.22 8.62
N ALA A 125 -0.35 -1.94 7.40
CA ALA A 125 0.42 -2.87 6.59
C ALA A 125 1.72 -3.30 7.25
N GLY A 126 2.43 -2.39 7.95
CA GLY A 126 3.67 -2.70 8.63
C GLY A 126 3.56 -3.85 9.64
N PRO A 127 2.78 -3.70 10.72
CA PRO A 127 2.59 -4.75 11.73
C PRO A 127 1.99 -6.03 11.14
N VAL A 128 0.99 -5.92 10.27
CA VAL A 128 0.34 -7.09 9.66
C VAL A 128 1.32 -7.87 8.79
N SER A 129 2.13 -7.21 7.97
CA SER A 129 3.14 -7.87 7.15
C SER A 129 4.23 -8.54 7.99
N ALA A 130 4.61 -7.97 9.14
CA ALA A 130 5.55 -8.59 10.07
C ALA A 130 4.98 -9.88 10.69
N ILE A 131 3.71 -9.89 11.07
CA ILE A 131 3.01 -11.07 11.58
C ILE A 131 2.94 -12.16 10.49
N ILE A 132 2.54 -11.81 9.28
CA ILE A 132 2.45 -12.75 8.14
C ILE A 132 3.84 -13.29 7.79
N GLY A 133 4.88 -12.45 7.82
CA GLY A 133 6.26 -12.87 7.61
C GLY A 133 6.74 -13.88 8.65
N SER A 134 6.37 -13.67 9.94
CA SER A 134 6.67 -14.62 11.01
C SER A 134 5.98 -15.97 10.79
N ALA A 135 4.70 -15.94 10.40
CA ALA A 135 3.93 -17.14 10.08
C ALA A 135 4.51 -17.88 8.87
N ALA A 136 4.96 -17.17 7.84
CA ALA A 136 5.60 -17.76 6.67
C ALA A 136 6.94 -18.46 7.00
N LEU A 137 7.75 -17.86 7.88
CA LEU A 137 8.99 -18.48 8.37
C LEU A 137 8.68 -19.74 9.19
N PHE A 138 7.69 -19.67 10.07
CA PHE A 138 7.27 -20.83 10.85
C PHE A 138 6.78 -21.98 9.98
N ALA A 139 5.97 -21.68 8.96
CA ALA A 139 5.50 -22.66 7.98
C ALA A 139 6.63 -23.25 7.11
N ALA A 140 7.77 -22.57 6.99
CA ALA A 140 8.95 -23.07 6.31
C ALA A 140 9.88 -23.91 7.22
N GLY A 141 9.47 -24.22 8.45
CA GLY A 141 10.28 -24.95 9.44
C GLY A 141 11.43 -24.12 10.02
N SER A 142 11.45 -22.82 9.77
CA SER A 142 12.46 -21.92 10.34
C SER A 142 11.91 -21.31 11.62
N THR A 143 12.70 -21.30 12.70
CA THR A 143 12.32 -20.60 13.93
C THR A 143 12.41 -19.10 13.72
N PRO A 144 11.28 -18.38 13.65
CA PRO A 144 11.33 -16.93 13.51
C PRO A 144 11.92 -16.32 14.77
N SER A 145 12.88 -15.41 14.62
CA SER A 145 13.31 -14.58 15.74
C SER A 145 12.23 -13.53 16.02
N ILE A 146 11.25 -13.90 16.83
CA ILE A 146 10.09 -13.06 17.20
C ILE A 146 10.50 -11.62 17.53
N PRO A 147 11.53 -11.35 18.37
CA PRO A 147 11.90 -9.97 18.69
C PRO A 147 12.32 -9.16 17.45
N HIS A 148 12.98 -9.77 16.45
CA HIS A 148 13.35 -9.07 15.22
C HIS A 148 12.14 -8.73 14.35
N GLN A 149 11.11 -9.55 14.32
CA GLN A 149 9.89 -9.28 13.57
C GLN A 149 9.03 -8.22 14.26
N ILE A 150 8.96 -8.24 15.58
CA ILE A 150 8.31 -7.16 16.35
C ILE A 150 9.03 -5.84 16.11
N ALA A 151 10.37 -5.81 16.16
CA ALA A 151 11.16 -4.61 15.86
C ALA A 151 10.92 -4.11 14.43
N ALA A 152 10.82 -5.00 13.43
CA ALA A 152 10.48 -4.63 12.06
C ALA A 152 9.09 -4.00 11.96
N GLY A 153 8.10 -4.57 12.62
CA GLY A 153 6.73 -4.02 12.68
C GLY A 153 6.67 -2.63 13.31
N ILE A 154 7.36 -2.43 14.44
CA ILE A 154 7.46 -1.13 15.12
C ILE A 154 8.18 -0.10 14.23
N LEU A 155 9.27 -0.49 13.57
CA LEU A 155 10.01 0.39 12.67
C LEU A 155 9.14 0.85 11.49
N LEU A 156 8.41 -0.07 10.87
CA LEU A 156 7.50 0.24 9.77
C LEU A 156 6.38 1.18 10.20
N LEU A 157 5.82 0.97 11.40
CA LEU A 157 4.81 1.84 11.98
C LEU A 157 5.37 3.25 12.24
N ALA A 158 6.58 3.35 12.78
CA ALA A 158 7.26 4.62 13.01
C ALA A 158 7.54 5.36 11.68
N LEU A 159 8.00 4.65 10.64
CA LEU A 159 8.22 5.24 9.31
C LEU A 159 6.91 5.76 8.70
N ALA A 160 5.82 5.03 8.81
CA ALA A 160 4.51 5.48 8.33
C ALA A 160 4.01 6.71 9.10
N ALA A 161 4.21 6.76 10.42
CA ALA A 161 3.86 7.92 11.26
C ALA A 161 4.69 9.16 10.91
N LEU A 162 5.99 8.99 10.66
CA LEU A 162 6.86 10.07 10.18
C LEU A 162 6.41 10.58 8.80
N GLY A 163 6.07 9.68 7.88
CA GLY A 163 5.50 10.02 6.58
C GLY A 163 4.24 10.88 6.71
N LYS A 164 3.34 10.55 7.64
CA LYS A 164 2.14 11.34 7.94
C LYS A 164 2.49 12.77 8.38
N ASN A 165 3.46 12.91 9.29
CA ASN A 165 3.87 14.22 9.80
C ASN A 165 4.52 15.09 8.72
N LEU A 166 5.35 14.50 7.86
CA LEU A 166 5.99 15.22 6.74
C LEU A 166 4.94 15.70 5.73
N LEU A 167 3.97 14.86 5.41
CA LEU A 167 2.90 15.22 4.50
C LEU A 167 2.01 16.34 5.06
N LYS A 168 1.73 16.33 6.38
CA LYS A 168 0.98 17.39 7.04
C LYS A 168 1.73 18.74 7.02
N LYS A 169 3.05 18.72 7.23
CA LYS A 169 3.88 19.93 7.24
C LYS A 169 3.93 20.60 5.86
N ASN A 170 3.92 19.82 4.78
CA ASN A 170 3.94 20.38 3.43
C ASN A 170 2.58 20.96 3.01
N SER A 171 1.46 20.46 3.54
CA SER A 171 0.13 20.99 3.27
C SER A 171 -0.10 22.37 3.91
N GLY A 172 0.45 22.60 5.10
CA GLY A 172 0.30 23.90 5.80
C GLY A 172 1.16 25.04 5.25
N LYS A 173 2.08 24.78 4.31
CA LYS A 173 2.88 25.84 3.67
C LYS A 173 2.20 26.48 2.45
N GLY A 174 1.15 25.84 1.90
CA GLY A 174 0.39 26.39 0.78
C GLY A 174 -0.58 27.50 1.18
N ASP A 175 -1.11 27.46 2.40
CA ASP A 175 -2.15 28.39 2.86
C ASP A 175 -1.61 29.73 3.38
N SER A 176 -0.30 29.89 3.51
CA SER A 176 0.33 31.14 3.99
C SER A 176 0.90 32.02 2.88
N ALA A 177 0.65 31.70 1.61
CA ALA A 177 1.15 32.42 0.44
C ALA A 177 0.02 33.04 -0.43
N SER A 178 -1.21 33.14 0.11
CA SER A 178 -2.34 33.82 -0.55
C SER A 178 -2.69 35.12 0.14
#